data_d7573c28c38504ca89dfd9e7c89f4c8d
#
_entry.id   d7573c28c38504ca89dfd9e7c89f4c8d
#
_cell.length_a   1.000
_cell.length_b   1.000
_cell.length_c   1.000
_cell.angle_alpha   90.00
_cell.angle_beta   90.00
_cell.angle_gamma   90.00
#
_symmetry.space_group_name_H-M   'P 1'
#
loop_
_entity.id
_entity.type
_entity.pdbx_description
1 polymer ?
#
loop_
_entity_poly.entity_id
_entity_poly.type
_entity_poly.pdbx_seq_one_letter_code
_entity_poly.pdbx_strand_id
1 'polypeptide(L)'
;MVVTILISKTINYQGPIVGTIPEGLPSFSFRSIDIAPDLVFMFIIHTVIISFVGFMEAIAIARQLEQKEPSKNSNGVELYKYPTPVNSNQELFGQGLGNIASSISGSYPVSGSFSRSAVNESVGSYSPVSSLVTTIIVMLTLLYATPLLFDLPKATLGII
;
A
#
# COMPACT_ATOMS: atom_id res chain seq x y z
N MET A 1 9.48 11.39 9.15
CA MET A 1 10.03 10.16 9.73
C MET A 1 11.50 10.28 10.16
N VAL A 2 12.47 10.52 9.27
CA VAL A 2 13.91 10.59 9.64
C VAL A 2 14.17 11.63 10.72
N VAL A 3 13.61 12.83 10.58
CA VAL A 3 13.76 13.92 11.55
C VAL A 3 13.17 13.53 12.93
N THR A 4 12.02 12.87 12.97
CA THR A 4 11.39 12.44 14.22
C THR A 4 12.19 11.33 14.91
N ILE A 5 12.83 10.44 14.18
CA ILE A 5 13.74 9.43 14.73
C ILE A 5 14.97 10.11 15.34
N LEU A 6 15.58 11.06 14.63
CA LEU A 6 16.73 11.82 15.14
C LEU A 6 16.39 12.60 16.40
N ILE A 7 15.24 13.27 16.44
CA ILE A 7 14.76 14.01 17.61
C ILE A 7 14.48 13.03 18.76
N SER A 8 13.80 11.93 18.52
CA SER A 8 13.52 10.90 19.50
C SER A 8 14.79 10.38 20.18
N LYS A 9 15.82 10.13 19.39
CA LYS A 9 17.11 9.65 19.86
C LYS A 9 17.89 10.70 20.65
N THR A 10 17.86 11.98 20.21
CA THR A 10 18.59 13.08 20.88
C THR A 10 17.95 13.48 22.21
N ILE A 11 16.62 13.45 22.30
CA ILE A 11 15.87 13.84 23.52
C ILE A 11 15.72 12.66 24.50
N ASN A 12 16.17 11.46 24.11
CA ASN A 12 15.96 10.22 24.87
C ASN A 12 14.47 10.03 25.21
N TYR A 13 13.63 10.06 24.17
CA TYR A 13 12.17 10.02 24.29
C TYR A 13 11.71 8.76 25.01
N GLN A 14 11.00 8.96 26.13
CA GLN A 14 10.48 7.87 26.99
C GLN A 14 9.05 7.42 26.66
N GLY A 15 8.46 7.97 25.61
CA GLY A 15 7.12 7.56 25.17
C GLY A 15 7.11 6.25 24.39
N PRO A 16 5.94 5.79 23.96
CA PRO A 16 5.82 4.54 23.22
C PRO A 16 6.50 4.63 21.85
N ILE A 17 7.54 3.84 21.67
CA ILE A 17 8.29 3.66 20.42
C ILE A 17 7.82 2.38 19.68
N VAL A 18 8.18 2.26 18.41
CA VAL A 18 7.87 1.08 17.59
C VAL A 18 8.54 -0.18 18.16
N GLY A 19 9.79 -0.05 18.62
CA GLY A 19 10.55 -1.15 19.19
C GLY A 19 11.15 -2.09 18.13
N THR A 20 11.47 -3.32 18.54
CA THR A 20 12.06 -4.33 17.66
C THR A 20 11.05 -4.80 16.62
N ILE A 21 11.32 -4.52 15.34
CA ILE A 21 10.59 -5.08 14.21
C ILE A 21 11.37 -6.33 13.76
N PRO A 22 10.74 -7.49 13.57
CA PRO A 22 11.42 -8.65 13.03
C PRO A 22 12.08 -8.32 11.69
N GLU A 23 13.36 -8.61 11.57
CA GLU A 23 14.10 -8.44 10.33
C GLU A 23 13.76 -9.56 9.36
N GLY A 24 13.72 -9.21 8.06
CA GLY A 24 13.52 -10.18 6.99
C GLY A 24 12.14 -10.14 6.35
N LEU A 25 11.97 -11.01 5.36
CA LEU A 25 10.71 -11.16 4.66
C LEU A 25 9.72 -11.99 5.51
N PRO A 26 8.42 -11.68 5.43
CA PRO A 26 7.42 -12.50 6.10
C PRO A 26 7.50 -13.95 5.61
N SER A 27 7.45 -14.90 6.54
CA SER A 27 7.43 -16.31 6.18
C SER A 27 6.14 -16.65 5.45
N PHE A 28 6.26 -17.26 4.28
CA PHE A 28 5.11 -17.88 3.63
C PHE A 28 4.57 -18.98 4.53
N SER A 29 3.46 -18.75 5.19
CA SER A 29 2.85 -19.76 6.03
C SER A 29 1.37 -19.91 5.71
N PHE A 30 1.01 -21.05 5.14
CA PHE A 30 -0.36 -21.53 5.20
C PHE A 30 -0.61 -22.00 6.63
N ARG A 31 -0.80 -21.07 7.55
CA ARG A 31 -1.20 -21.43 8.90
C ARG A 31 -2.68 -21.77 8.86
N SER A 32 -3.03 -23.01 9.17
CA SER A 32 -4.40 -23.36 9.47
C SER A 32 -4.85 -22.51 10.67
N ILE A 33 -5.74 -21.57 10.41
CA ILE A 33 -6.35 -20.77 11.47
C ILE A 33 -7.54 -21.58 11.96
N ASP A 34 -7.46 -22.11 13.16
CA ASP A 34 -8.63 -22.70 13.84
C ASP A 34 -9.58 -21.56 14.20
N ILE A 35 -10.49 -21.29 13.28
CA ILE A 35 -11.56 -20.29 13.49
C ILE A 35 -12.71 -21.03 14.19
N ALA A 36 -13.06 -20.58 15.39
CA ALA A 36 -14.26 -21.05 16.06
C ALA A 36 -15.47 -20.82 15.16
N PRO A 37 -16.37 -21.82 14.99
CA PRO A 37 -17.50 -21.71 14.07
C PRO A 37 -18.36 -20.46 14.27
N ASP A 38 -18.48 -20.01 15.51
CA ASP A 38 -19.25 -18.83 15.90
C ASP A 38 -18.69 -17.52 15.30
N LEU A 39 -17.36 -17.49 15.06
CA LEU A 39 -16.68 -16.32 14.51
C LEU A 39 -16.72 -16.28 12.98
N VAL A 40 -17.00 -17.40 12.31
CA VAL A 40 -16.97 -17.48 10.83
C VAL A 40 -17.93 -16.48 10.21
N PHE A 41 -19.16 -16.39 10.74
CA PHE A 41 -20.15 -15.45 10.24
C PHE A 41 -19.71 -13.99 10.39
N MET A 42 -19.11 -13.67 11.52
CA MET A 42 -18.55 -12.35 11.79
C MET A 42 -17.40 -12.01 10.81
N PHE A 43 -16.49 -12.97 10.56
CA PHE A 43 -15.41 -12.80 9.59
C PHE A 43 -15.94 -12.59 8.17
N ILE A 44 -16.96 -13.32 7.74
CA ILE A 44 -17.58 -13.15 6.41
C ILE A 44 -18.12 -11.74 6.25
N ILE A 45 -18.89 -11.24 7.23
CA ILE A 45 -19.44 -9.87 7.17
C ILE A 45 -18.33 -8.83 7.04
N HIS A 46 -17.30 -8.90 7.89
CA HIS A 46 -16.19 -7.95 7.85
C HIS A 46 -15.40 -8.04 6.53
N THR A 47 -15.20 -9.24 6.00
CA THR A 47 -14.53 -9.47 4.72
C THR A 47 -15.31 -8.82 3.57
N VAL A 48 -16.62 -8.98 3.54
CA VAL A 48 -17.47 -8.34 2.51
C VAL A 48 -17.40 -6.82 2.60
N ILE A 49 -17.49 -6.26 3.81
CA ILE A 49 -17.38 -4.81 4.01
C ILE A 49 -16.02 -4.28 3.56
N ILE A 50 -14.92 -4.89 4.00
CA ILE A 50 -13.57 -4.47 3.65
C ILE A 50 -13.33 -4.59 2.14
N SER A 51 -13.78 -5.68 1.52
CA SER A 51 -13.65 -5.89 0.08
C SER A 51 -14.41 -4.83 -0.72
N PHE A 52 -15.64 -4.51 -0.29
CA PHE A 52 -16.47 -3.52 -0.96
C PHE A 52 -15.88 -2.10 -0.84
N VAL A 53 -15.47 -1.70 0.36
CA VAL A 53 -14.84 -0.39 0.60
C VAL A 53 -13.53 -0.28 -0.18
N GLY A 54 -12.67 -1.30 -0.11
CA GLY A 54 -11.40 -1.30 -0.85
C GLY A 54 -11.59 -1.25 -2.37
N PHE A 55 -12.60 -1.94 -2.90
CA PHE A 55 -12.93 -1.87 -4.32
C PHE A 55 -13.46 -0.49 -4.72
N MET A 56 -14.34 0.12 -3.93
CA MET A 56 -14.86 1.46 -4.20
C MET A 56 -13.76 2.51 -4.21
N GLU A 57 -12.78 2.39 -3.29
CA GLU A 57 -11.61 3.25 -3.27
C GLU A 57 -10.76 3.08 -4.53
N ALA A 58 -10.42 1.84 -4.90
CA ALA A 58 -9.60 1.56 -6.06
C ALA A 58 -10.24 2.05 -7.37
N ILE A 59 -11.54 1.80 -7.56
CA ILE A 59 -12.25 2.23 -8.77
C ILE A 59 -12.39 3.76 -8.83
N ALA A 60 -12.57 4.43 -7.68
CA ALA A 60 -12.63 5.88 -7.62
C ALA A 60 -11.30 6.51 -8.07
N ILE A 61 -10.16 5.97 -7.62
CA ILE A 61 -8.83 6.41 -8.05
C ILE A 61 -8.65 6.17 -9.54
N ALA A 62 -8.97 4.98 -10.04
CA ALA A 62 -8.82 4.63 -11.44
C ALA A 62 -9.65 5.55 -12.34
N ARG A 63 -10.90 5.83 -11.98
CA ARG A 63 -11.77 6.76 -12.70
C ARG A 63 -11.27 8.21 -12.66
N GLN A 64 -10.74 8.65 -11.53
CA GLN A 64 -10.15 9.98 -11.41
C GLN A 64 -8.95 10.15 -12.33
N LEU A 65 -8.09 9.14 -12.43
CA LEU A 65 -6.93 9.15 -13.31
C LEU A 65 -7.36 9.09 -14.80
N GLU A 66 -8.40 8.31 -15.13
CA GLU A 66 -8.96 8.23 -16.48
C GLU A 66 -9.48 9.58 -16.99
N GLN A 67 -10.11 10.37 -16.12
CA GLN A 67 -10.72 11.66 -16.47
C GLN A 67 -9.71 12.79 -16.67
N LYS A 68 -8.46 12.61 -16.27
CA LYS A 68 -7.45 13.63 -16.44
C LYS A 68 -7.02 13.76 -17.89
N GLU A 69 -6.82 15.02 -18.31
CA GLU A 69 -6.29 15.31 -19.63
C GLU A 69 -4.87 14.77 -19.80
N PRO A 70 -4.52 14.33 -21.02
CA PRO A 70 -3.16 13.87 -21.31
C PRO A 70 -2.14 14.97 -20.99
N SER A 71 -1.07 14.58 -20.30
CA SER A 71 0.06 15.49 -20.09
C SER A 71 0.70 15.84 -21.45
N LYS A 72 0.91 17.13 -21.71
CA LYS A 72 1.56 17.63 -22.92
C LYS A 72 2.95 18.15 -22.58
N ASN A 73 3.92 17.89 -23.44
CA ASN A 73 5.23 18.52 -23.33
C ASN A 73 5.16 20.00 -23.77
N SER A 74 6.27 20.75 -23.61
CA SER A 74 6.40 22.15 -24.04
C SER A 74 6.10 22.39 -25.52
N ASN A 75 6.17 21.35 -26.34
CA ASN A 75 5.89 21.38 -27.79
C ASN A 75 4.44 20.97 -28.12
N GLY A 76 3.58 20.80 -27.12
CA GLY A 76 2.18 20.41 -27.31
C GLY A 76 1.96 18.94 -27.67
N VAL A 77 3.00 18.10 -27.68
CA VAL A 77 2.90 16.66 -27.96
C VAL A 77 2.38 15.94 -26.73
N GLU A 78 1.34 15.12 -26.89
CA GLU A 78 0.80 14.29 -25.81
C GLU A 78 1.84 13.26 -25.39
N LEU A 79 2.25 13.35 -24.12
CA LEU A 79 3.24 12.44 -23.55
C LEU A 79 2.63 11.10 -23.19
N TYR A 80 1.40 11.10 -22.70
CA TYR A 80 0.68 9.90 -22.32
C TYR A 80 -0.83 10.14 -22.26
N LYS A 81 -1.57 9.17 -22.76
CA LYS A 81 -3.01 9.06 -22.56
C LYS A 81 -3.32 7.61 -22.18
N TYR A 82 -4.18 7.41 -21.20
CA TYR A 82 -4.66 6.07 -20.87
C TYR A 82 -5.34 5.49 -22.13
N PRO A 83 -4.81 4.42 -22.74
CA PRO A 83 -5.24 3.96 -24.06
C PRO A 83 -6.63 3.34 -24.06
N THR A 84 -7.13 2.94 -22.90
CA THR A 84 -8.41 2.24 -22.77
C THR A 84 -9.20 2.77 -21.56
N PRO A 85 -10.54 2.85 -21.68
CA PRO A 85 -11.38 3.20 -20.53
C PRO A 85 -11.24 2.15 -19.42
N VAL A 86 -11.31 2.61 -18.18
CA VAL A 86 -11.24 1.76 -17.00
C VAL A 86 -12.39 0.76 -16.97
N ASN A 87 -12.04 -0.53 -16.97
CA ASN A 87 -13.00 -1.61 -16.85
C ASN A 87 -13.10 -2.05 -15.37
N SER A 88 -14.22 -1.71 -14.74
CA SER A 88 -14.45 -2.00 -13.32
C SER A 88 -14.37 -3.51 -12.98
N ASN A 89 -14.72 -4.40 -13.91
CA ASN A 89 -14.63 -5.84 -13.68
C ASN A 89 -13.16 -6.32 -13.68
N GLN A 90 -12.33 -5.75 -14.56
CA GLN A 90 -10.90 -6.04 -14.56
C GLN A 90 -10.22 -5.53 -13.29
N GLU A 91 -10.58 -4.33 -12.83
CA GLU A 91 -10.07 -3.77 -11.56
C GLU A 91 -10.46 -4.66 -10.37
N LEU A 92 -11.73 -5.08 -10.30
CA LEU A 92 -12.20 -5.98 -9.24
C LEU A 92 -11.43 -7.31 -9.26
N PHE A 93 -11.23 -7.89 -10.44
CA PHE A 93 -10.51 -9.15 -10.58
C PHE A 93 -9.03 -8.99 -10.22
N GLY A 94 -8.39 -7.93 -10.68
CA GLY A 94 -6.99 -7.60 -10.34
C GLY A 94 -6.79 -7.40 -8.84
N GLN A 95 -7.67 -6.65 -8.20
CA GLN A 95 -7.62 -6.44 -6.75
C GLN A 95 -7.89 -7.75 -5.99
N GLY A 96 -8.82 -8.57 -6.45
CA GLY A 96 -9.09 -9.89 -5.86
C GLY A 96 -7.86 -10.80 -5.91
N LEU A 97 -7.19 -10.90 -7.06
CA LEU A 97 -5.96 -11.67 -7.20
C LEU A 97 -4.82 -11.12 -6.32
N GLY A 98 -4.69 -9.79 -6.24
CA GLY A 98 -3.73 -9.14 -5.35
C GLY A 98 -3.96 -9.50 -3.88
N ASN A 99 -5.22 -9.52 -3.43
CA ASN A 99 -5.58 -9.89 -2.07
C ASN A 99 -5.39 -11.38 -1.77
N ILE A 100 -5.62 -12.26 -2.75
CA ILE A 100 -5.28 -13.69 -2.62
C ILE A 100 -3.76 -13.86 -2.44
N ALA A 101 -2.96 -13.21 -3.28
CA ALA A 101 -1.50 -13.26 -3.16
C ALA A 101 -1.02 -12.69 -1.81
N SER A 102 -1.62 -11.60 -1.35
CA SER A 102 -1.36 -10.99 -0.05
C SER A 102 -1.68 -11.95 1.10
N SER A 103 -2.79 -12.70 1.03
CA SER A 103 -3.18 -13.66 2.07
C SER A 103 -2.19 -14.81 2.19
N ILE A 104 -1.60 -15.27 1.07
CA ILE A 104 -0.58 -16.33 1.07
C ILE A 104 0.69 -15.88 1.80
N SER A 105 1.03 -14.60 1.72
CA SER A 105 2.17 -14.03 2.45
C SER A 105 1.82 -13.59 3.88
N GLY A 106 0.59 -13.85 4.36
CA GLY A 106 0.16 -13.44 5.69
C GLY A 106 0.02 -11.93 5.88
N SER A 107 -0.10 -11.19 4.79
CA SER A 107 -0.25 -9.74 4.81
C SER A 107 -1.69 -9.29 5.01
N TYR A 108 -1.85 -8.00 5.34
CA TYR A 108 -3.16 -7.37 5.40
C TYR A 108 -3.80 -7.21 4.00
N PRO A 109 -5.13 -7.04 3.92
CA PRO A 109 -5.80 -6.69 2.68
C PRO A 109 -5.20 -5.43 2.05
N VAL A 110 -5.05 -5.45 0.72
CA VAL A 110 -4.49 -4.35 -0.05
C VAL A 110 -5.57 -3.66 -0.87
N SER A 111 -5.44 -2.34 -1.01
CA SER A 111 -6.32 -1.49 -1.83
C SER A 111 -5.51 -0.40 -2.51
N GLY A 112 -6.19 0.42 -3.32
CA GLY A 112 -5.64 1.64 -3.89
C GLY A 112 -5.23 2.65 -2.81
N SER A 113 -4.50 3.69 -3.22
CA SER A 113 -4.15 4.80 -2.34
C SER A 113 -4.15 6.10 -3.13
N PHE A 114 -5.05 7.01 -2.78
CA PHE A 114 -5.15 8.33 -3.42
C PHE A 114 -3.84 9.10 -3.38
N SER A 115 -3.20 9.19 -2.22
CA SER A 115 -1.98 9.96 -2.04
C SER A 115 -0.82 9.41 -2.86
N ARG A 116 -0.60 8.08 -2.83
CA ARG A 116 0.46 7.45 -3.63
C ARG A 116 0.20 7.56 -5.13
N SER A 117 -1.03 7.39 -5.57
CA SER A 117 -1.40 7.53 -6.97
C SER A 117 -1.22 8.96 -7.46
N ALA A 118 -1.62 9.95 -6.65
CA ALA A 118 -1.43 11.37 -6.98
C ALA A 118 0.06 11.76 -7.06
N VAL A 119 0.91 11.23 -6.17
CA VAL A 119 2.37 11.44 -6.24
C VAL A 119 2.94 10.81 -7.50
N ASN A 120 2.61 9.55 -7.79
CA ASN A 120 3.10 8.86 -9.00
C ASN A 120 2.70 9.61 -10.27
N GLU A 121 1.49 10.11 -10.32
CA GLU A 121 1.01 10.91 -11.45
C GLU A 121 1.75 12.24 -11.58
N SER A 122 1.94 12.95 -10.46
CA SER A 122 2.61 14.26 -10.46
C SER A 122 4.06 14.20 -10.97
N VAL A 123 4.73 13.07 -10.76
CA VAL A 123 6.10 12.83 -11.27
C VAL A 123 6.13 12.18 -12.65
N GLY A 124 4.97 11.97 -13.28
CA GLY A 124 4.88 11.39 -14.62
C GLY A 124 5.21 9.90 -14.66
N SER A 125 4.91 9.16 -13.61
CA SER A 125 5.14 7.71 -13.51
C SER A 125 3.99 6.93 -14.16
N TYR A 126 4.09 6.69 -15.46
CA TYR A 126 3.04 6.04 -16.26
C TYR A 126 3.27 4.56 -16.51
N SER A 127 4.32 3.99 -15.96
CA SER A 127 4.70 2.59 -16.22
C SER A 127 4.56 1.72 -14.97
N PRO A 128 4.09 0.46 -15.10
CA PRO A 128 4.13 -0.54 -14.02
C PRO A 128 5.53 -0.79 -13.44
N VAL A 129 6.58 -0.47 -14.19
CA VAL A 129 7.99 -0.59 -13.75
C VAL A 129 8.25 0.25 -12.50
N SER A 130 7.62 1.40 -12.37
CA SER A 130 7.72 2.25 -11.18
C SER A 130 7.26 1.51 -9.91
N SER A 131 6.17 0.75 -10.00
CA SER A 131 5.68 -0.07 -8.89
C SER A 131 6.63 -1.21 -8.54
N LEU A 132 7.27 -1.83 -9.54
CA LEU A 132 8.31 -2.85 -9.30
C LEU A 132 9.52 -2.26 -8.58
N VAL A 133 10.02 -1.11 -9.02
CA VAL A 133 11.14 -0.41 -8.37
C VAL A 133 10.77 -0.06 -6.92
N THR A 134 9.58 0.48 -6.70
CA THR A 134 9.10 0.80 -5.34
C THR A 134 9.05 -0.46 -4.47
N THR A 135 8.57 -1.58 -5.00
CA THR A 135 8.50 -2.85 -4.29
C THR A 135 9.90 -3.35 -3.89
N ILE A 136 10.86 -3.26 -4.81
CA ILE A 136 12.26 -3.64 -4.54
C ILE A 136 12.86 -2.75 -3.44
N ILE A 137 12.65 -1.44 -3.52
CA ILE A 137 13.14 -0.50 -2.50
C ILE A 137 12.54 -0.80 -1.14
N VAL A 138 11.23 -1.05 -1.05
CA VAL A 138 10.55 -1.42 0.20
C VAL A 138 11.11 -2.74 0.74
N MET A 139 11.32 -3.73 -0.12
CA MET A 139 11.91 -5.01 0.27
C MET A 139 13.33 -4.84 0.83
N LEU A 140 14.18 -4.05 0.18
CA LEU A 140 15.51 -3.73 0.66
C LEU A 140 15.47 -2.97 1.99
N THR A 141 14.52 -2.06 2.15
CA THR A 141 14.32 -1.32 3.40
C THR A 141 13.95 -2.27 4.54
N LEU A 142 13.08 -3.24 4.29
CA LEU A 142 12.70 -4.24 5.29
C LEU A 142 13.85 -5.18 5.67
N LEU A 143 14.75 -5.46 4.73
CA LEU A 143 15.90 -6.35 4.98
C LEU A 143 17.03 -5.65 5.73
N TYR A 144 17.29 -4.37 5.44
CA TYR A 144 18.50 -3.68 5.90
C TYR A 144 18.24 -2.46 6.77
N ALA A 145 17.12 -1.78 6.60
CA ALA A 145 16.83 -0.51 7.28
C ALA A 145 15.85 -0.63 8.44
N THR A 146 15.35 -1.84 8.73
CA THR A 146 14.43 -2.10 9.85
C THR A 146 14.98 -1.64 11.20
N PRO A 147 16.27 -1.84 11.54
CA PRO A 147 16.82 -1.34 12.79
C PRO A 147 16.77 0.18 12.94
N LEU A 148 16.78 0.92 11.85
CA LEU A 148 16.68 2.39 11.88
C LEU A 148 15.30 2.89 12.33
N LEU A 149 14.28 2.05 12.24
CA LEU A 149 12.90 2.37 12.63
C LEU A 149 12.62 2.09 14.12
N PHE A 150 13.58 1.50 14.85
CA PHE A 150 13.42 1.13 16.25
C PHE A 150 13.00 2.33 17.14
N ASP A 151 13.67 3.46 16.99
CA ASP A 151 13.46 4.67 17.79
C ASP A 151 12.31 5.56 17.28
N LEU A 152 11.50 5.05 16.34
CA LEU A 152 10.37 5.79 15.78
C LEU A 152 9.24 5.89 16.81
N PRO A 153 8.81 7.11 17.22
CA PRO A 153 7.65 7.27 18.10
C PRO A 153 6.36 6.78 17.43
N LYS A 154 5.55 6.00 18.16
CA LYS A 154 4.25 5.52 17.62
C LYS A 154 3.31 6.65 17.22
N ALA A 155 3.39 7.80 17.90
CA ALA A 155 2.62 8.99 17.55
C ALA A 155 2.87 9.47 16.11
N THR A 156 4.09 9.28 15.58
CA THR A 156 4.43 9.66 14.19
C THR A 156 3.68 8.80 13.16
N LEU A 157 3.37 7.55 13.48
CA LEU A 157 2.59 6.66 12.60
C LEU A 157 1.12 7.07 12.51
N GLY A 158 0.58 7.74 13.55
CA GLY A 158 -0.81 8.20 13.56
C GLY A 158 -1.05 9.50 12.76
N ILE A 159 0.03 10.14 12.27
CA ILE A 159 -0.06 11.41 11.51
C ILE A 159 0.01 11.14 9.99
N ILE A 160 0.45 9.95 9.59
CA ILE A 160 0.61 9.53 8.19
C ILE A 160 -0.62 8.80 7.70
#